data_38fa110dca79505d2025180430aa8c73
#
_entry.id   38fa110dca79505d2025180430aa8c73
#
_cell.length_a   1.000
_cell.length_b   1.000
_cell.length_c   1.000
_cell.angle_alpha   90.00
_cell.angle_beta   90.00
_cell.angle_gamma   90.00
#
_symmetry.space_group_name_H-M   'P 1'
#
loop_
_entity.id
_entity.type
_entity.pdbx_description
1 polymer ?
#
loop_
_entity_poly.entity_id
_entity_poly.type
_entity_poly.pdbx_seq_one_letter_code
_entity_poly.pdbx_strand_id
1 'polypeptide(L)' 'MKIYQTRLGNLSTSVDVNGVLRRVQFLASDGVNGIFSTADEQLQRAMENSRGYGRRFKLSDVAQPASEEKIY' A
#
# COMPACT_ATOMS: atom_id res chain seq x y z
N MET A 1 4.51 4.85 -8.18
CA MET A 1 4.49 4.19 -6.87
C MET A 1 3.29 4.65 -6.08
N LYS A 2 2.61 3.72 -5.45
CA LYS A 2 1.47 4.04 -4.61
C LYS A 2 1.79 3.78 -3.16
N ILE A 3 1.29 4.62 -2.27
CA ILE A 3 1.50 4.51 -0.84
C ILE A 3 0.17 4.19 -0.20
N TYR A 4 0.11 3.11 0.56
CA TYR A 4 -1.08 2.69 1.25
C TYR A 4 -0.89 2.89 2.75
N GLN A 5 -1.99 3.13 3.45
CA GLN A 5 -1.96 3.44 4.87
C GLN A 5 -2.95 2.58 5.62
N THR A 6 -2.59 2.17 6.82
CA THR A 6 -3.47 1.46 7.72
C THR A 6 -3.44 2.16 9.07
N ARG A 7 -4.53 2.01 9.83
CA ARG A 7 -4.57 2.51 11.20
C ARG A 7 -4.20 1.43 12.20
N LEU A 8 -3.77 0.28 11.71
CA LEU A 8 -3.43 -0.85 12.58
C LEU A 8 -1.94 -0.96 12.85
N GLY A 9 -1.19 0.08 12.55
CA GLY A 9 0.24 0.10 12.82
C GLY A 9 0.99 -0.90 11.97
N ASN A 10 1.60 -1.89 12.61
CA ASN A 10 2.35 -2.92 11.88
C ASN A 10 1.39 -4.01 11.42
N LEU A 11 0.64 -3.74 10.40
CA LEU A 11 -0.31 -4.70 9.84
C LEU A 11 0.41 -5.63 8.86
N SER A 12 0.16 -6.91 9.02
CA SER A 12 0.66 -7.90 8.06
C SER A 12 -0.52 -8.61 7.43
N THR A 13 -0.57 -8.63 6.13
CA THR A 13 -1.67 -9.26 5.41
C THR A 13 -1.14 -9.94 4.16
N SER A 14 -1.98 -10.72 3.51
CA SER A 14 -1.61 -11.39 2.26
C SER A 14 -2.65 -11.08 1.21
N VAL A 15 -2.20 -10.94 -0.03
CA VAL A 15 -3.09 -10.70 -1.15
C VAL A 15 -2.74 -11.68 -2.26
N ASP A 16 -3.73 -11.99 -3.09
CA ASP A 16 -3.57 -12.95 -4.18
C ASP A 16 -3.14 -12.18 -5.43
N VAL A 17 -1.96 -12.50 -5.92
CA VAL A 17 -1.44 -11.90 -7.15
C VAL A 17 -1.29 -13.03 -8.16
N ASN A 18 -2.22 -13.11 -9.09
CA ASN A 18 -2.22 -14.13 -10.13
C ASN A 18 -2.12 -15.55 -9.58
N GLY A 19 -2.87 -15.83 -8.52
CA GLY A 19 -2.89 -17.15 -7.91
C GLY A 19 -1.77 -17.41 -6.92
N VAL A 20 -0.92 -16.42 -6.67
CA VAL A 20 0.16 -16.57 -5.71
C VAL A 20 -0.06 -15.59 -4.56
N LEU A 21 -0.05 -16.09 -3.34
CA LEU A 21 -0.21 -15.23 -2.18
C LEU A 21 1.06 -14.44 -1.92
N ARG A 22 0.94 -13.14 -1.88
CA ARG A 22 2.05 -12.25 -1.61
C ARG A 22 1.82 -11.57 -0.27
N ARG A 23 2.83 -11.57 0.56
CA ARG A 23 2.73 -10.95 1.88
C ARG A 23 2.95 -9.45 1.77
N VAL A 24 2.10 -8.69 2.43
CA VAL A 24 2.22 -7.24 2.48
C VAL A 24 2.34 -6.86 3.96
N GLN A 25 3.39 -6.11 4.29
CA GLN A 25 3.60 -5.72 5.66
C GLN A 25 3.68 -4.21 5.75
N PHE A 26 2.77 -3.61 6.51
CA PHE A 26 2.78 -2.19 6.77
C PHE A 26 3.68 -1.95 7.98
N LEU A 27 4.45 -0.88 7.93
CA LEU A 27 5.34 -0.52 9.01
C LEU A 27 4.80 0.72 9.70
N ALA A 28 4.73 0.68 11.00
CA ALA A 28 4.23 1.81 11.77
C ALA A 28 5.11 3.03 11.56
N SER A 29 4.49 4.14 11.24
CA SER A 29 5.24 5.36 10.97
C SER A 29 5.13 6.35 12.13
N ASP A 30 4.07 6.26 12.94
CA ASP A 30 3.91 7.19 14.05
C ASP A 30 3.27 6.52 15.26
N GLY A 31 3.37 5.23 15.39
CA GLY A 31 2.81 4.52 16.52
C GLY A 31 1.37 4.07 16.34
N VAL A 32 0.63 4.67 15.44
CA VAL A 32 -0.75 4.30 15.17
C VAL A 32 -0.91 3.90 13.72
N ASN A 33 -0.40 4.71 12.81
CA ASN A 33 -0.57 4.48 11.39
C ASN A 33 0.63 3.72 10.84
N GLY A 34 0.37 2.82 9.92
CA GLY A 34 1.43 2.12 9.19
C GLY A 34 1.33 2.44 7.72
N ILE A 35 2.44 2.37 7.01
CA ILE A 35 2.46 2.62 5.59
C ILE A 35 3.18 1.50 4.85
N PHE A 36 2.76 1.30 3.62
CA PHE A 36 3.38 0.36 2.70
C PHE A 36 3.37 0.98 1.32
N SER A 37 4.51 1.03 0.66
CA SER A 37 4.58 1.60 -0.67
C SER A 37 5.12 0.57 -1.64
N THR A 38 4.62 0.59 -2.86
CA THR A 38 5.08 -0.34 -3.89
C THR A 38 4.89 0.27 -5.26
N ALA A 39 5.79 -0.05 -6.16
CA ALA A 39 5.67 0.31 -7.57
C ALA A 39 5.14 -0.85 -8.42
N ASP A 40 4.93 -2.02 -7.83
CA ASP A 40 4.45 -3.19 -8.55
C ASP A 40 2.96 -3.06 -8.82
N GLU A 41 2.60 -2.85 -10.09
CA GLU A 41 1.21 -2.62 -10.44
C GLU A 41 0.33 -3.84 -10.19
N GLN A 42 0.88 -5.03 -10.32
CA GLN A 42 0.10 -6.23 -10.05
C GLN A 42 -0.22 -6.33 -8.57
N LEU A 43 0.73 -6.00 -7.71
CA LEU A 43 0.50 -6.00 -6.29
C LEU A 43 -0.48 -4.89 -5.89
N GLN A 44 -0.36 -3.72 -6.49
CA GLN A 44 -1.29 -2.62 -6.23
C GLN A 44 -2.72 -3.03 -6.55
N ARG A 45 -2.90 -3.66 -7.72
CA ARG A 45 -4.21 -4.07 -8.14
C ARG A 45 -4.78 -5.15 -7.22
N ALA A 46 -3.93 -6.10 -6.81
CA ALA A 46 -4.36 -7.15 -5.91
C ALA A 46 -4.75 -6.59 -4.54
N MET A 47 -4.01 -5.61 -4.04
CA MET A 47 -4.35 -4.98 -2.77
C MET A 47 -5.68 -4.25 -2.86
N GLU A 48 -5.91 -3.55 -3.96
CA GLU A 48 -7.15 -2.79 -4.12
C GLU A 48 -8.37 -3.67 -4.34
N ASN A 49 -8.15 -4.91 -4.78
CA ASN A 49 -9.22 -5.86 -4.94
C ASN A 49 -9.39 -6.78 -3.74
N SER A 50 -8.57 -6.62 -2.71
CA SER A 50 -8.65 -7.50 -1.55
C SER A 50 -9.78 -7.06 -0.63
N ARG A 51 -10.22 -7.97 0.23
CA ARG A 51 -11.33 -7.66 1.14
C ARG A 51 -10.94 -6.64 2.19
N GLY A 52 -9.65 -6.53 2.49
CA GLY A 52 -9.20 -5.57 3.49
C GLY A 52 -9.12 -4.14 2.99
N TYR A 53 -9.20 -3.96 1.66
CA TYR A 53 -9.07 -2.61 1.13
C TYR A 53 -10.27 -1.77 1.52
N GLY A 54 -9.99 -0.59 2.06
CA GLY A 54 -11.05 0.28 2.57
C GLY A 54 -11.46 -0.02 4.00
N ARG A 55 -11.03 -1.15 4.55
CA ARG A 55 -11.34 -1.53 5.92
C ARG A 55 -10.10 -1.53 6.79
N ARG A 56 -9.07 -2.26 6.38
CA ARG A 56 -7.82 -2.35 7.12
C ARG A 56 -6.80 -1.37 6.61
N PHE A 57 -6.84 -1.10 5.33
CA PHE A 57 -5.91 -0.16 4.71
C PHE A 57 -6.57 0.45 3.49
N LYS A 58 -6.01 1.55 3.01
CA LYS A 58 -6.50 2.20 1.80
C LYS A 58 -5.38 2.98 1.16
N LEU A 59 -5.59 3.39 -0.08
CA LEU A 59 -4.62 4.20 -0.79
C LEU A 59 -4.54 5.56 -0.12
N SER A 60 -3.33 5.94 0.24
CA SER A 60 -3.07 7.21 0.90
C SER A 60 -2.56 8.23 -0.08
N ASP A 61 -1.65 7.83 -0.97
CA ASP A 61 -1.04 8.80 -1.87
C ASP A 61 -0.47 8.08 -3.07
N VAL A 62 -0.21 8.81 -4.13
CA VAL A 62 0.45 8.31 -5.31
C VAL A 62 1.70 9.15 -5.53
N ALA A 63 2.86 8.55 -5.29
CA ALA A 63 4.10 9.26 -5.50
C ALA A 63 4.52 9.11 -6.95
N GLN A 64 4.73 10.20 -7.63
CA GLN A 64 5.10 10.20 -9.03
C GLN A 64 6.48 10.80 -9.18
N PRO A 65 7.40 10.08 -9.75
CA PRO A 65 8.74 10.60 -9.87
C PRO A 65 8.80 11.90 -10.62
N ALA A 66 7.99 12.02 -11.64
CA ALA A 66 8.08 13.23 -12.41
C ALA A 66 7.51 14.43 -11.73
N SER A 67 6.72 14.23 -10.73
CA SER A 67 6.08 15.38 -10.13
C SER A 67 7.08 16.24 -9.45
N GLU A 68 8.22 15.68 -9.20
CA GLU A 68 9.06 16.44 -8.54
C GLU A 68 9.62 17.37 -9.30
N GLU A 69 9.75 17.12 -10.42
CA GLU A 69 10.33 18.01 -11.07
C GLU A 69 9.60 19.09 -11.29
N LYS A 70 8.61 19.04 -11.14
CA LYS A 70 8.01 20.09 -11.42
C LYS A 70 8.12 21.07 -10.69
N ILE A 71 8.58 20.94 -10.19
CA ILE A 71 8.78 21.85 -9.63
C ILE A 71 9.27 22.83 -10.04
N TYR A 72 9.22 23.20 -10.40
CA TYR A 72 9.65 24.07 -10.83
C TYR A 72 9.72 24.84 -10.59
#